data_5232f4058b1cc6a1571c1f4e6cc3ed5b
#
_entry.id   5232f4058b1cc6a1571c1f4e6cc3ed5b
#
_cell.length_a   1.000
_cell.length_b   1.000
_cell.length_c   1.000
_cell.angle_alpha   90.00
_cell.angle_beta   90.00
_cell.angle_gamma   90.00
#
_symmetry.space_group_name_H-M   'P 1'
#
loop_
_entity.id
_entity.type
_entity.pdbx_description
1 polymer ?
#
loop_
_entity_poly.entity_id
_entity_poly.type
_entity_poly.pdbx_seq_one_letter_code
_entity_poly.pdbx_strand_id
1 'polypeptide(L)'
;MALTTNGGVSNGTPGSNSFREISPSCFAFTYVPNPCDAGARFIAPFEPDAMDAAHWYAGGQFVWDNQSKGWNTTCSATACDWKIAGDTGAGHSTTQIAGSNGTWYAAWCGPCNSAGFARGILTNYGGTVHQLSLPAPAFPNRFIQGLFVEPNHPEHVYAVFNGFSRRWTATFSAGEGHVFESNNGGTTWTDISGNLPDAPADDVVLVNGHLVLASDIGVMISGAHGGTWTRLGTNLPNASVNDLQLSPDGSYILAATHGRGLWTIPTP
;
A
#
# COMPACT_ATOMS: atom_id res chain seq x y z
N MET A 1 0.78 -7.83 14.87
CA MET A 1 1.92 -7.49 13.97
C MET A 1 3.12 -7.12 14.82
N ALA A 2 4.26 -7.71 14.59
CA ALA A 2 5.51 -7.33 15.23
C ALA A 2 6.39 -6.65 14.19
N LEU A 3 6.65 -5.39 14.38
CA LEU A 3 7.65 -4.65 13.66
C LEU A 3 8.89 -4.58 14.52
N THR A 4 9.99 -4.99 13.97
CA THR A 4 11.28 -4.88 14.66
C THR A 4 12.12 -3.88 13.92
N THR A 5 12.68 -2.95 14.63
CA THR A 5 13.74 -2.13 14.06
C THR A 5 15.04 -2.90 14.15
N ASN A 6 15.50 -3.37 13.00
CA ASN A 6 16.90 -3.69 12.88
C ASN A 6 17.54 -2.65 12.02
N GLY A 7 18.36 -2.09 12.31
CA GLY A 7 19.04 -1.32 11.34
C GLY A 7 20.45 -1.15 11.59
N GLY A 8 20.91 -1.95 12.37
CA GLY A 8 22.13 -1.52 12.86
C GLY A 8 21.99 -0.12 13.46
N VAL A 9 20.76 0.23 13.87
CA VAL A 9 20.43 1.49 14.50
C VAL A 9 19.71 1.18 15.78
N SER A 10 20.41 0.95 16.84
CA SER A 10 19.85 0.97 18.19
C SER A 10 19.74 2.41 18.63
N ASN A 11 18.53 2.89 18.86
CA ASN A 11 18.29 4.25 19.32
C ASN A 11 18.97 5.34 18.45
N GLY A 12 19.00 5.15 17.15
CA GLY A 12 19.65 6.07 16.24
C GLY A 12 21.16 5.88 16.09
N THR A 13 21.77 4.86 16.68
CA THR A 13 23.20 4.59 16.55
C THR A 13 23.47 3.56 15.45
N PRO A 14 24.13 3.92 14.35
CA PRO A 14 24.49 2.97 13.30
C PRO A 14 25.38 1.82 13.82
N GLY A 15 25.16 0.62 13.30
CA GLY A 15 26.00 -0.55 13.59
C GLY A 15 25.58 -1.42 14.77
N SER A 16 24.48 -1.14 15.43
CA SER A 16 23.91 -1.99 16.47
C SER A 16 23.07 -3.12 15.84
N ASN A 17 23.30 -4.36 16.26
CA ASN A 17 22.49 -5.53 15.89
C ASN A 17 21.28 -5.73 16.79
N SER A 18 20.84 -4.72 17.51
CA SER A 18 19.68 -4.82 18.37
C SER A 18 18.38 -4.58 17.59
N PHE A 19 17.42 -5.47 17.83
CA PHE A 19 16.05 -5.31 17.37
C PHE A 19 15.24 -4.66 18.49
N ARG A 20 14.40 -3.72 18.11
CA ARG A 20 13.42 -3.14 19.00
C ARG A 20 12.04 -3.40 18.43
N GLU A 21 11.17 -3.96 19.22
CA GLU A 21 9.77 -4.05 18.89
C GLU A 21 9.14 -2.68 19.05
N ILE A 22 8.48 -2.20 17.99
CA ILE A 22 7.82 -0.88 17.94
C ILE A 22 6.31 -1.00 17.74
N SER A 23 5.78 -2.21 17.63
CA SER A 23 4.35 -2.45 17.46
C SER A 23 3.77 -3.29 18.60
N PRO A 24 2.45 -3.27 18.81
CA PRO A 24 1.79 -4.18 19.74
C PRO A 24 2.10 -5.63 19.36
N SER A 25 2.75 -6.37 20.24
CA SER A 25 3.04 -7.78 20.00
C SER A 25 1.84 -8.64 20.36
N CYS A 26 1.40 -9.44 19.41
CA CYS A 26 0.40 -10.44 19.65
C CYS A 26 0.89 -11.63 20.49
N PHE A 27 2.19 -11.82 20.58
CA PHE A 27 2.77 -12.97 21.28
C PHE A 27 3.03 -12.71 22.77
N ALA A 28 3.10 -11.46 23.14
CA ALA A 28 3.57 -11.12 24.47
C ALA A 28 2.48 -10.58 25.37
N PHE A 29 1.19 -10.73 25.11
CA PHE A 29 0.29 -10.32 26.13
C PHE A 29 -0.85 -9.40 25.84
N THR A 30 -1.74 -9.56 26.58
CA THR A 30 -2.70 -8.61 27.23
C THR A 30 -2.26 -7.16 27.20
N TYR A 31 -1.98 -6.66 26.01
CA TYR A 31 -1.92 -5.25 25.80
C TYR A 31 -3.35 -4.69 25.98
N VAL A 32 -3.57 -4.05 27.10
CA VAL A 32 -4.85 -3.38 27.40
C VAL A 32 -4.69 -1.90 27.08
N PRO A 33 -5.59 -1.29 26.30
CA PRO A 33 -6.95 -1.74 26.01
C PRO A 33 -7.15 -2.47 24.69
N ASN A 34 -6.12 -2.69 23.89
CA ASN A 34 -6.29 -3.23 22.56
C ASN A 34 -5.77 -4.66 22.44
N PRO A 35 -6.65 -5.63 22.13
CA PRO A 35 -6.21 -6.96 21.80
C PRO A 35 -5.35 -6.92 20.53
N CYS A 36 -4.55 -7.98 20.39
CA CYS A 36 -3.89 -8.33 19.17
C CYS A 36 -4.79 -8.16 17.95
N ASP A 37 -4.30 -7.56 16.89
CA ASP A 37 -5.03 -7.47 15.62
C ASP A 37 -4.97 -8.83 14.90
N ALA A 38 -5.98 -9.65 15.13
CA ALA A 38 -6.11 -10.98 14.52
C ALA A 38 -6.31 -10.93 13.00
N GLY A 39 -6.70 -9.77 12.47
CA GLY A 39 -6.85 -9.53 11.03
C GLY A 39 -5.53 -9.23 10.32
N ALA A 40 -4.42 -9.10 11.04
CA ALA A 40 -3.14 -8.84 10.41
C ALA A 40 -2.70 -10.02 9.54
N ARG A 41 -2.31 -9.71 8.30
CA ARG A 41 -1.76 -10.72 7.38
C ARG A 41 -0.33 -11.09 7.78
N PHE A 42 0.18 -12.20 7.23
CA PHE A 42 1.57 -12.61 7.44
C PHE A 42 2.56 -11.52 6.99
N ILE A 43 2.28 -10.88 5.86
CA ILE A 43 2.94 -9.64 5.42
C ILE A 43 1.88 -8.55 5.53
N ALA A 44 1.86 -7.87 6.66
CA ALA A 44 0.94 -6.76 6.90
C ALA A 44 1.52 -5.47 6.34
N PRO A 45 0.70 -4.59 5.74
CA PRO A 45 1.17 -3.33 5.22
C PRO A 45 1.70 -2.44 6.37
N PHE A 46 2.79 -1.74 6.06
CA PHE A 46 3.41 -0.77 6.94
C PHE A 46 4.00 0.34 6.07
N GLU A 47 3.44 1.55 6.17
CA GLU A 47 3.79 2.65 5.30
C GLU A 47 4.01 3.94 6.08
N PRO A 48 5.02 4.74 5.73
CA PRO A 48 5.12 6.10 6.23
C PRO A 48 4.10 7.01 5.52
N ASP A 49 3.72 8.09 6.20
CA ASP A 49 3.04 9.21 5.55
C ASP A 49 3.99 9.89 4.55
N ALA A 50 3.52 10.19 3.36
CA ALA A 50 4.34 10.79 2.32
C ALA A 50 4.90 12.17 2.69
N MET A 51 4.28 12.86 3.66
CA MET A 51 4.67 14.20 4.12
C MET A 51 5.35 14.22 5.49
N ASP A 52 5.26 13.13 6.25
CA ASP A 52 5.89 13.00 7.56
C ASP A 52 6.49 11.60 7.73
N ALA A 53 7.78 11.48 7.49
CA ALA A 53 8.51 10.23 7.63
C ALA A 53 8.51 9.65 9.06
N ALA A 54 8.05 10.39 10.06
CA ALA A 54 7.86 9.91 11.43
C ALA A 54 6.42 9.41 11.68
N HIS A 55 5.49 9.71 10.82
CA HIS A 55 4.11 9.28 10.89
C HIS A 55 3.93 7.97 10.12
N TRP A 56 3.62 6.89 10.82
CA TRP A 56 3.53 5.56 10.26
C TRP A 56 2.16 4.97 10.41
N TYR A 57 1.71 4.28 9.38
CA TYR A 57 0.49 3.48 9.36
C TYR A 57 0.83 2.00 9.31
N ALA A 58 0.01 1.19 9.93
CA ALA A 58 0.11 -0.26 9.90
C ALA A 58 -1.27 -0.89 9.78
N GLY A 59 -1.38 -2.04 9.11
CA GLY A 59 -2.67 -2.65 8.79
C GLY A 59 -2.86 -4.06 9.31
N GLY A 60 -4.07 -4.32 9.77
CA GLY A 60 -4.64 -5.60 10.13
C GLY A 60 -6.13 -5.54 9.83
N GLN A 61 -7.00 -5.96 10.76
CA GLN A 61 -8.40 -5.54 10.73
C GLN A 61 -8.49 -4.03 10.94
N PHE A 62 -7.64 -3.51 11.83
CA PHE A 62 -7.58 -2.09 12.12
C PHE A 62 -6.50 -1.40 11.29
N VAL A 63 -6.72 -0.12 11.03
CA VAL A 63 -5.68 0.81 10.60
C VAL A 63 -5.07 1.41 11.86
N TRP A 64 -3.78 1.21 12.02
CA TRP A 64 -3.01 1.70 13.16
C TRP A 64 -2.18 2.91 12.77
N ASP A 65 -2.10 3.88 13.67
CA ASP A 65 -1.39 5.14 13.52
C ASP A 65 -0.43 5.32 14.70
N ASN A 66 0.86 5.58 14.43
CA ASN A 66 1.88 5.76 15.46
C ASN A 66 1.96 7.18 16.00
N GLN A 67 1.07 8.08 15.62
CA GLN A 67 0.98 9.46 16.10
C GLN A 67 2.27 10.27 15.85
N SER A 68 2.89 10.10 14.70
CA SER A 68 4.15 10.76 14.30
C SER A 68 5.32 10.58 15.28
N LYS A 69 5.36 9.43 15.97
CA LYS A 69 6.45 9.14 16.93
C LYS A 69 7.72 8.62 16.26
N GLY A 70 7.64 8.18 15.00
CA GLY A 70 8.77 7.66 14.26
C GLY A 70 9.53 6.59 15.05
N TRP A 71 10.83 6.68 15.08
CA TRP A 71 11.70 5.77 15.82
C TRP A 71 11.55 5.83 17.34
N ASN A 72 10.85 6.83 17.86
CA ASN A 72 10.52 6.94 19.29
C ASN A 72 9.22 6.21 19.65
N THR A 73 8.53 5.61 18.67
CA THR A 73 7.34 4.79 18.91
C THR A 73 7.63 3.72 19.93
N THR A 74 6.81 3.66 20.96
CA THR A 74 6.91 2.66 22.03
C THR A 74 5.60 1.90 22.19
N CYS A 75 5.71 0.65 22.57
CA CYS A 75 4.55 -0.14 22.97
C CYS A 75 4.90 -1.07 24.12
N SER A 76 4.10 -1.05 25.15
CA SER A 76 4.25 -1.88 26.34
C SER A 76 2.90 -2.41 26.80
N ALA A 77 2.89 -3.23 27.83
CA ALA A 77 1.65 -3.76 28.43
C ALA A 77 0.73 -2.67 29.02
N THR A 78 1.24 -1.48 29.26
CA THR A 78 0.50 -0.41 29.95
C THR A 78 0.32 0.84 29.11
N ALA A 79 1.11 1.04 28.04
CA ALA A 79 1.04 2.21 27.19
C ALA A 79 1.55 1.88 25.79
N CYS A 80 0.89 2.43 24.78
CA CYS A 80 1.32 2.28 23.38
C CYS A 80 1.04 3.57 22.60
N ASP A 81 2.01 3.97 21.81
CA ASP A 81 1.86 5.13 20.92
C ASP A 81 0.95 4.83 19.73
N TRP A 82 0.84 3.56 19.34
CA TRP A 82 -0.09 3.16 18.29
C TRP A 82 -1.54 3.32 18.73
N LYS A 83 -2.33 3.98 17.86
CA LYS A 83 -3.77 4.16 18.04
C LYS A 83 -4.53 3.55 16.88
N ILE A 84 -5.73 3.09 17.14
CA ILE A 84 -6.65 2.67 16.08
C ILE A 84 -7.17 3.95 15.40
N ALA A 85 -6.81 4.12 14.14
CA ALA A 85 -7.29 5.19 13.28
C ALA A 85 -8.55 4.81 12.50
N GLY A 86 -8.76 3.49 12.24
CA GLY A 86 -9.93 2.99 11.54
C GLY A 86 -10.14 1.50 11.75
N ASP A 87 -11.35 1.02 11.44
CA ASP A 87 -11.73 -0.41 11.47
C ASP A 87 -12.30 -0.79 10.10
N THR A 88 -11.63 -1.70 9.39
CA THR A 88 -12.08 -2.20 8.07
C THR A 88 -13.27 -3.14 8.19
N GLY A 89 -13.52 -3.68 9.38
CA GLY A 89 -14.62 -4.60 9.69
C GLY A 89 -14.15 -6.00 10.09
N ALA A 90 -14.98 -6.69 10.84
CA ALA A 90 -14.68 -8.02 11.34
C ALA A 90 -14.43 -9.03 10.19
N GLY A 91 -13.32 -9.75 10.29
CA GLY A 91 -12.89 -10.72 9.28
C GLY A 91 -12.22 -10.11 8.05
N HIS A 92 -11.99 -8.79 8.06
CA HIS A 92 -11.21 -8.13 7.03
C HIS A 92 -9.72 -8.08 7.40
N SER A 93 -8.90 -7.95 6.38
CA SER A 93 -7.45 -7.75 6.50
C SER A 93 -7.04 -6.63 5.57
N THR A 94 -6.33 -5.65 6.08
CA THR A 94 -5.74 -4.59 5.27
C THR A 94 -4.73 -5.17 4.31
N THR A 95 -4.78 -4.76 3.06
CA THR A 95 -3.92 -5.25 1.98
C THR A 95 -2.83 -4.26 1.62
N GLN A 96 -3.14 -2.96 1.67
CA GLN A 96 -2.22 -1.85 1.47
C GLN A 96 -2.73 -0.60 2.18
N ILE A 97 -1.81 0.31 2.51
CA ILE A 97 -2.11 1.63 3.07
C ILE A 97 -1.27 2.66 2.32
N ALA A 98 -1.83 3.84 2.12
CA ALA A 98 -1.08 5.01 1.67
C ALA A 98 -1.60 6.24 2.42
N GLY A 99 -0.72 7.17 2.74
CA GLY A 99 -1.08 8.37 3.48
C GLY A 99 -0.31 9.61 3.03
N SER A 100 -0.96 10.76 3.14
CA SER A 100 -0.36 12.06 2.88
C SER A 100 -0.96 13.11 3.81
N ASN A 101 -0.11 13.75 4.58
CA ASN A 101 -0.47 14.82 5.51
C ASN A 101 -1.59 14.44 6.50
N GLY A 102 -1.52 13.22 7.06
CA GLY A 102 -2.49 12.67 8.01
C GLY A 102 -3.78 12.13 7.38
N THR A 103 -3.99 12.32 6.08
CA THR A 103 -5.05 11.63 5.34
C THR A 103 -4.55 10.29 4.84
N TRP A 104 -5.28 9.22 5.10
CA TRP A 104 -4.89 7.88 4.71
C TRP A 104 -6.01 7.14 3.98
N TYR A 105 -5.60 6.16 3.16
CA TYR A 105 -6.45 5.20 2.49
C TYR A 105 -5.92 3.80 2.78
N ALA A 106 -6.80 2.91 3.18
CA ALA A 106 -6.47 1.53 3.53
C ALA A 106 -7.33 0.56 2.70
N ALA A 107 -6.71 -0.12 1.77
CA ALA A 107 -7.35 -1.20 1.04
C ALA A 107 -7.46 -2.44 1.93
N TRP A 108 -8.54 -3.20 1.76
CA TRP A 108 -8.80 -4.41 2.53
C TRP A 108 -9.44 -5.51 1.70
N CYS A 109 -9.32 -6.73 2.14
CA CYS A 109 -10.08 -7.89 1.67
C CYS A 109 -10.72 -8.65 2.84
N GLY A 110 -11.82 -9.33 2.57
CA GLY A 110 -12.46 -10.19 3.55
C GLY A 110 -13.69 -10.96 3.00
N PRO A 111 -13.69 -12.29 3.11
CA PRO A 111 -12.55 -13.17 3.38
C PRO A 111 -11.57 -13.20 2.19
N CYS A 112 -10.27 -13.08 2.47
CA CYS A 112 -9.28 -12.83 1.41
C CYS A 112 -9.02 -14.03 0.46
N ASN A 113 -9.21 -15.26 0.92
CA ASN A 113 -8.81 -16.47 0.20
C ASN A 113 -9.93 -17.52 0.07
N SER A 114 -11.19 -17.11 0.15
CA SER A 114 -12.29 -18.07 0.11
C SER A 114 -13.49 -17.56 -0.69
N ALA A 115 -14.50 -18.40 -0.85
CA ALA A 115 -15.77 -18.00 -1.44
C ALA A 115 -16.37 -16.82 -0.64
N GLY A 116 -16.94 -15.87 -1.37
CA GLY A 116 -17.44 -14.63 -0.77
C GLY A 116 -16.39 -13.51 -0.65
N PHE A 117 -15.25 -13.65 -1.35
CA PHE A 117 -14.24 -12.59 -1.42
C PHE A 117 -14.88 -11.23 -1.68
N ALA A 118 -14.58 -10.31 -0.82
CA ALA A 118 -14.90 -8.90 -0.96
C ALA A 118 -13.64 -8.05 -0.76
N ARG A 119 -13.70 -6.83 -1.23
CA ARG A 119 -12.63 -5.85 -1.11
C ARG A 119 -13.22 -4.47 -0.92
N GLY A 120 -12.46 -3.55 -0.37
CA GLY A 120 -12.85 -2.16 -0.22
C GLY A 120 -11.67 -1.27 0.08
N ILE A 121 -11.95 0.01 0.21
CA ILE A 121 -11.01 1.02 0.68
C ILE A 121 -11.71 1.82 1.79
N LEU A 122 -11.08 1.84 2.96
CA LEU A 122 -11.44 2.70 4.09
C LEU A 122 -10.54 3.94 4.04
N THR A 123 -11.09 5.11 4.38
CA THR A 123 -10.32 6.37 4.40
C THR A 123 -10.84 7.31 5.48
N ASN A 124 -9.98 8.25 5.91
CA ASN A 124 -10.38 9.41 6.71
C ASN A 124 -10.45 10.71 5.89
N TYR A 125 -10.37 10.62 4.56
CA TYR A 125 -10.53 11.79 3.69
C TYR A 125 -11.83 12.53 4.00
N GLY A 126 -11.77 13.86 4.06
CA GLY A 126 -12.92 14.68 4.47
C GLY A 126 -13.14 14.76 6.00
N GLY A 127 -12.21 14.22 6.80
CA GLY A 127 -12.18 14.36 8.26
C GLY A 127 -13.01 13.33 9.04
N THR A 128 -13.64 12.37 8.35
CA THR A 128 -14.37 11.26 8.97
C THR A 128 -14.00 9.93 8.34
N VAL A 129 -13.86 8.89 9.18
CA VAL A 129 -13.56 7.54 8.67
C VAL A 129 -14.80 6.95 8.01
N HIS A 130 -14.66 6.53 6.75
CA HIS A 130 -15.74 5.93 5.98
C HIS A 130 -15.23 4.98 4.89
N GLN A 131 -16.08 4.06 4.47
CA GLN A 131 -15.82 3.17 3.33
C GLN A 131 -16.11 3.91 2.02
N LEU A 132 -15.20 3.77 1.04
CA LEU A 132 -15.44 4.28 -0.30
C LEU A 132 -16.43 3.39 -1.07
N SER A 133 -17.24 4.01 -1.91
CA SER A 133 -18.08 3.29 -2.84
C SER A 133 -17.26 2.86 -4.06
N LEU A 134 -17.14 1.56 -4.25
CA LEU A 134 -16.41 0.95 -5.36
C LEU A 134 -17.36 0.12 -6.23
N PRO A 135 -18.18 0.78 -7.08
CA PRO A 135 -19.29 0.12 -7.78
C PRO A 135 -18.79 -0.86 -8.86
N ALA A 136 -19.35 -2.08 -8.85
CA ALA A 136 -19.24 -3.00 -9.98
C ALA A 136 -20.11 -2.51 -11.15
N PRO A 137 -19.78 -2.82 -12.41
CA PRO A 137 -18.61 -3.58 -12.87
C PRO A 137 -17.35 -2.76 -13.08
N ALA A 138 -17.42 -1.42 -12.95
CA ALA A 138 -16.29 -0.54 -13.25
C ALA A 138 -15.07 -0.82 -12.35
N PHE A 139 -15.31 -1.19 -11.10
CA PHE A 139 -14.26 -1.55 -10.16
C PHE A 139 -14.19 -3.08 -10.01
N PRO A 140 -13.10 -3.76 -10.37
CA PRO A 140 -13.03 -5.22 -10.34
C PRO A 140 -13.10 -5.78 -8.92
N ASN A 141 -13.72 -6.95 -8.75
CA ASN A 141 -13.70 -7.65 -7.48
C ASN A 141 -12.44 -8.51 -7.36
N ARG A 142 -11.28 -7.84 -7.35
CA ARG A 142 -9.95 -8.44 -7.22
C ARG A 142 -9.20 -7.77 -6.07
N PHE A 143 -8.07 -8.33 -5.72
CA PHE A 143 -7.22 -7.86 -4.65
C PHE A 143 -6.62 -6.49 -4.99
N ILE A 144 -6.79 -5.51 -4.11
CA ILE A 144 -6.12 -4.20 -4.21
C ILE A 144 -4.75 -4.38 -3.56
N GLN A 145 -3.70 -4.36 -4.36
CA GLN A 145 -2.33 -4.64 -3.94
C GLN A 145 -1.53 -3.36 -3.71
N GLY A 146 -1.77 -2.32 -4.50
CA GLY A 146 -1.09 -1.04 -4.37
C GLY A 146 -2.07 0.11 -4.16
N LEU A 147 -1.67 1.05 -3.35
CA LEU A 147 -2.28 2.37 -3.16
C LEU A 147 -1.18 3.42 -3.18
N PHE A 148 -1.46 4.53 -3.83
CA PHE A 148 -0.60 5.71 -3.78
C PHE A 148 -1.44 6.95 -3.58
N VAL A 149 -1.02 7.83 -2.69
CA VAL A 149 -1.62 9.15 -2.46
C VAL A 149 -0.59 10.19 -2.82
N GLU A 150 -0.96 11.12 -3.69
CA GLU A 150 -0.03 12.16 -4.10
C GLU A 150 0.36 13.05 -2.92
N PRO A 151 1.67 13.30 -2.70
CA PRO A 151 2.13 14.18 -1.62
C PRO A 151 1.50 15.57 -1.70
N ASN A 152 0.96 16.08 -0.59
CA ASN A 152 0.19 17.32 -0.47
C ASN A 152 -1.16 17.38 -1.22
N HIS A 153 -1.53 16.34 -1.95
CA HIS A 153 -2.80 16.24 -2.68
C HIS A 153 -3.57 14.99 -2.26
N PRO A 154 -4.07 14.94 -1.01
CA PRO A 154 -4.74 13.75 -0.49
C PRO A 154 -6.03 13.38 -1.21
N GLU A 155 -6.58 14.29 -2.03
CA GLU A 155 -7.70 14.03 -2.93
C GLU A 155 -7.29 13.20 -4.15
N HIS A 156 -5.99 13.17 -4.50
CA HIS A 156 -5.48 12.46 -5.66
C HIS A 156 -4.90 11.12 -5.23
N VAL A 157 -5.58 10.04 -5.60
CA VAL A 157 -5.24 8.68 -5.16
C VAL A 157 -5.33 7.69 -6.30
N TYR A 158 -4.39 6.75 -6.31
CA TYR A 158 -4.32 5.63 -7.26
C TYR A 158 -4.55 4.32 -6.53
N ALA A 159 -5.27 3.40 -7.18
CA ALA A 159 -5.48 2.03 -6.70
C ALA A 159 -5.06 1.02 -7.75
N VAL A 160 -4.30 0.02 -7.34
CA VAL A 160 -3.72 -0.99 -8.22
C VAL A 160 -4.25 -2.37 -7.86
N PHE A 161 -4.65 -3.13 -8.88
CA PHE A 161 -5.30 -4.42 -8.75
C PHE A 161 -4.40 -5.56 -9.20
N ASN A 162 -4.12 -6.46 -8.28
CA ASN A 162 -3.45 -7.72 -8.55
C ASN A 162 -4.36 -8.71 -9.29
N GLY A 163 -3.76 -9.71 -9.92
CA GLY A 163 -4.46 -10.79 -10.63
C GLY A 163 -4.78 -10.46 -12.08
N PHE A 164 -5.24 -11.49 -12.81
CA PHE A 164 -5.64 -11.39 -14.20
C PHE A 164 -7.12 -11.03 -14.31
N SER A 165 -7.50 -10.14 -15.22
CA SER A 165 -8.90 -9.78 -15.46
C SER A 165 -9.73 -10.98 -15.92
N ARG A 166 -9.13 -11.86 -16.73
CA ARG A 166 -9.77 -13.06 -17.28
C ARG A 166 -10.18 -14.11 -16.26
N ARG A 167 -9.50 -14.13 -15.11
CA ARG A 167 -9.72 -15.21 -14.13
C ARG A 167 -11.06 -15.09 -13.41
N TRP A 168 -11.59 -13.87 -13.28
CA TRP A 168 -12.69 -13.57 -12.38
C TRP A 168 -13.94 -13.04 -13.06
N THR A 169 -13.90 -12.91 -14.38
CA THR A 169 -15.04 -12.43 -15.17
C THR A 169 -15.42 -13.44 -16.26
N ALA A 170 -16.71 -13.62 -16.49
CA ALA A 170 -17.23 -14.46 -17.58
C ALA A 170 -16.98 -13.82 -18.96
N THR A 171 -16.91 -12.52 -18.99
CA THR A 171 -16.53 -11.70 -20.14
C THR A 171 -15.33 -10.88 -19.76
N PHE A 172 -14.34 -10.82 -20.63
CA PHE A 172 -13.11 -10.08 -20.35
C PHE A 172 -12.67 -9.22 -21.51
N SER A 173 -12.09 -8.09 -21.16
CA SER A 173 -11.26 -7.28 -22.04
C SER A 173 -9.83 -7.32 -21.55
N ALA A 174 -8.86 -7.46 -22.45
CA ALA A 174 -7.45 -7.45 -22.07
C ALA A 174 -7.08 -6.07 -21.49
N GLY A 175 -6.32 -6.07 -20.41
CA GLY A 175 -5.88 -4.84 -19.75
C GLY A 175 -6.90 -4.15 -18.86
N GLU A 176 -8.08 -4.73 -18.72
CA GLU A 176 -9.15 -4.10 -17.96
C GLU A 176 -8.90 -4.16 -16.44
N GLY A 177 -9.04 -3.01 -15.77
CA GLY A 177 -9.15 -2.95 -14.32
C GLY A 177 -7.85 -3.23 -13.56
N HIS A 178 -6.69 -2.73 -14.00
CA HIS A 178 -5.43 -2.86 -13.27
C HIS A 178 -5.04 -1.61 -12.50
N VAL A 179 -5.28 -0.42 -13.04
CA VAL A 179 -4.93 0.86 -12.40
C VAL A 179 -6.09 1.82 -12.48
N PHE A 180 -6.44 2.39 -11.35
CA PHE A 180 -7.50 3.38 -11.22
C PHE A 180 -7.00 4.66 -10.59
N GLU A 181 -7.49 5.79 -11.07
CA GLU A 181 -7.22 7.14 -10.57
C GLU A 181 -8.48 7.78 -10.00
N SER A 182 -8.34 8.47 -8.88
CA SER A 182 -9.34 9.39 -8.35
C SER A 182 -8.71 10.75 -8.07
N ASN A 183 -9.40 11.82 -8.46
CA ASN A 183 -9.00 13.21 -8.21
C ASN A 183 -9.92 13.89 -7.17
N ASN A 184 -10.71 13.12 -6.43
CA ASN A 184 -11.70 13.65 -5.49
C ASN A 184 -11.88 12.76 -4.24
N GLY A 185 -10.77 12.26 -3.74
CA GLY A 185 -10.73 11.48 -2.50
C GLY A 185 -11.42 10.13 -2.58
N GLY A 186 -11.48 9.52 -3.77
CA GLY A 186 -12.11 8.22 -3.97
C GLY A 186 -13.63 8.28 -4.22
N THR A 187 -14.21 9.47 -4.37
CA THR A 187 -15.65 9.62 -4.67
C THR A 187 -15.98 9.07 -6.06
N THR A 188 -15.11 9.34 -7.04
CA THR A 188 -15.18 8.77 -8.39
C THR A 188 -13.82 8.25 -8.82
N TRP A 189 -13.83 7.26 -9.70
CA TRP A 189 -12.63 6.60 -10.19
C TRP A 189 -12.67 6.45 -11.69
N THR A 190 -11.53 6.61 -12.32
CA THR A 190 -11.31 6.40 -13.76
C THR A 190 -10.35 5.23 -13.95
N ASP A 191 -10.71 4.24 -14.77
CA ASP A 191 -9.78 3.20 -15.19
C ASP A 191 -8.77 3.81 -16.18
N ILE A 192 -7.50 3.80 -15.78
CA ILE A 192 -6.37 4.33 -16.54
C ILE A 192 -5.43 3.23 -17.04
N SER A 193 -5.87 1.99 -17.00
CA SER A 193 -5.08 0.82 -17.43
C SER A 193 -4.70 0.86 -18.91
N GLY A 194 -5.57 1.38 -19.77
CA GLY A 194 -5.30 1.59 -21.18
C GLY A 194 -4.74 0.35 -21.91
N ASN A 195 -3.52 0.46 -22.42
CA ASN A 195 -2.85 -0.62 -23.15
C ASN A 195 -1.99 -1.56 -22.27
N LEU A 196 -2.13 -1.53 -20.94
CA LEU A 196 -1.45 -2.48 -20.06
C LEU A 196 -1.78 -3.92 -20.48
N PRO A 197 -0.80 -4.81 -20.51
CA PRO A 197 -1.07 -6.24 -20.63
C PRO A 197 -1.93 -6.74 -19.47
N ASP A 198 -2.76 -7.76 -19.71
CA ASP A 198 -3.53 -8.43 -18.64
C ASP A 198 -2.60 -9.25 -17.75
N ALA A 199 -1.93 -8.58 -16.83
CA ALA A 199 -0.99 -9.14 -15.86
C ALA A 199 -1.20 -8.48 -14.50
N PRO A 200 -0.92 -9.18 -13.39
CA PRO A 200 -0.98 -8.61 -12.07
C PRO A 200 -0.20 -7.31 -11.96
N ALA A 201 -0.81 -6.30 -11.40
CA ALA A 201 -0.19 -5.04 -11.03
C ALA A 201 -0.06 -5.00 -9.49
N ASP A 202 1.10 -4.60 -9.00
CA ASP A 202 1.48 -4.80 -7.61
C ASP A 202 1.61 -3.48 -6.86
N ASP A 203 2.23 -2.46 -7.48
CA ASP A 203 2.44 -1.17 -6.84
C ASP A 203 2.54 -0.03 -7.86
N VAL A 204 2.36 1.22 -7.42
CA VAL A 204 2.45 2.40 -8.28
C VAL A 204 3.00 3.60 -7.50
N VAL A 205 3.84 4.38 -8.18
CA VAL A 205 4.31 5.69 -7.68
C VAL A 205 4.13 6.75 -8.75
N LEU A 206 3.86 7.98 -8.33
CA LEU A 206 3.84 9.17 -9.20
C LEU A 206 5.10 9.99 -8.96
N VAL A 207 5.84 10.27 -10.00
CA VAL A 207 7.06 11.07 -9.93
C VAL A 207 7.24 11.92 -11.17
N ASN A 208 7.50 13.22 -11.02
CA ASN A 208 7.72 14.16 -12.11
C ASN A 208 6.63 14.12 -13.21
N GLY A 209 5.36 13.90 -12.83
CA GLY A 209 4.25 13.78 -13.76
C GLY A 209 4.20 12.46 -14.53
N HIS A 210 4.91 11.45 -14.08
CA HIS A 210 4.88 10.10 -14.63
C HIS A 210 4.40 9.10 -13.59
N LEU A 211 3.49 8.22 -13.98
CA LEU A 211 3.15 7.02 -13.23
C LEU A 211 4.14 5.91 -13.56
N VAL A 212 4.71 5.30 -12.53
CA VAL A 212 5.56 4.12 -12.64
C VAL A 212 4.88 2.98 -11.90
N LEU A 213 4.63 1.89 -12.61
CA LEU A 213 3.85 0.73 -12.16
C LEU A 213 4.73 -0.50 -12.04
N ALA A 214 4.70 -1.14 -10.88
CA ALA A 214 5.23 -2.48 -10.67
C ALA A 214 4.23 -3.54 -11.13
N SER A 215 4.71 -4.60 -11.75
CA SER A 215 3.87 -5.71 -12.21
C SER A 215 4.64 -7.04 -12.27
N ASP A 216 3.92 -8.15 -12.45
CA ASP A 216 4.52 -9.47 -12.68
C ASP A 216 5.40 -9.54 -13.94
N ILE A 217 5.27 -8.61 -14.85
CA ILE A 217 6.03 -8.56 -16.10
C ILE A 217 7.12 -7.48 -16.14
N GLY A 218 7.40 -6.87 -14.98
CA GLY A 218 8.40 -5.81 -14.82
C GLY A 218 7.79 -4.46 -14.50
N VAL A 219 8.50 -3.38 -14.84
CA VAL A 219 8.09 -2.01 -14.54
C VAL A 219 7.59 -1.31 -15.81
N MET A 220 6.44 -0.64 -15.69
CA MET A 220 5.83 0.12 -16.76
C MET A 220 5.80 1.62 -16.41
N ILE A 221 5.79 2.48 -17.40
CA ILE A 221 5.70 3.94 -17.22
C ILE A 221 4.63 4.53 -18.15
N SER A 222 3.94 5.55 -17.64
CA SER A 222 2.95 6.35 -18.37
C SER A 222 3.02 7.81 -17.93
N GLY A 223 2.29 8.71 -18.61
CA GLY A 223 2.00 10.04 -18.06
C GLY A 223 1.09 9.96 -16.83
N ALA A 224 0.90 11.06 -16.12
CA ALA A 224 0.19 11.12 -14.83
C ALA A 224 -1.24 10.53 -14.85
N HIS A 225 -1.90 10.55 -16.00
CA HIS A 225 -3.27 10.04 -16.17
C HIS A 225 -3.33 8.67 -16.86
N GLY A 226 -2.20 7.95 -16.95
CA GLY A 226 -2.17 6.60 -17.52
C GLY A 226 -2.56 6.52 -18.99
N GLY A 227 -3.28 5.45 -19.34
CA GLY A 227 -3.86 5.21 -20.68
C GLY A 227 -2.88 4.67 -21.72
N THR A 228 -1.64 5.16 -21.76
CA THR A 228 -0.60 4.64 -22.64
C THR A 228 0.63 4.30 -21.85
N TRP A 229 0.89 3.01 -21.72
CA TRP A 229 1.98 2.46 -20.92
C TRP A 229 3.06 1.89 -21.79
N THR A 230 4.31 2.07 -21.39
CA THR A 230 5.49 1.47 -22.02
C THR A 230 6.39 0.88 -20.95
N ARG A 231 7.27 -0.03 -21.32
CA ARG A 231 8.22 -0.63 -20.38
C ARG A 231 9.26 0.39 -19.94
N LEU A 232 9.50 0.49 -18.64
CA LEU A 232 10.57 1.34 -18.09
C LEU A 232 11.86 0.55 -17.94
N GLY A 233 12.95 1.08 -18.53
CA GLY A 233 14.27 0.48 -18.48
C GLY A 233 14.44 -0.73 -19.39
N THR A 234 15.70 -1.15 -19.56
CA THR A 234 16.08 -2.24 -20.47
C THR A 234 16.79 -3.40 -19.79
N ASN A 235 17.34 -3.18 -18.59
CA ASN A 235 18.20 -4.12 -17.89
C ASN A 235 17.52 -4.86 -16.73
N LEU A 236 16.29 -4.51 -16.41
CA LEU A 236 15.55 -5.20 -15.36
C LEU A 236 15.35 -6.67 -15.80
N PRO A 237 15.69 -7.65 -14.96
CA PRO A 237 15.46 -9.05 -15.30
C PRO A 237 13.98 -9.34 -15.48
N ASN A 238 13.67 -10.42 -16.17
CA ASN A 238 12.30 -10.91 -16.27
C ASN A 238 11.88 -11.52 -14.93
N ALA A 239 11.37 -10.69 -14.05
CA ALA A 239 10.92 -11.02 -12.70
C ALA A 239 9.74 -10.13 -12.31
N SER A 240 8.87 -10.65 -11.46
CA SER A 240 7.83 -9.86 -10.81
C SER A 240 8.48 -8.76 -9.97
N VAL A 241 7.92 -7.57 -10.02
CA VAL A 241 8.29 -6.41 -9.20
C VAL A 241 7.14 -6.16 -8.24
N ASN A 242 7.40 -6.31 -6.95
CA ASN A 242 6.36 -6.32 -5.94
C ASN A 242 6.18 -4.95 -5.26
N ASP A 243 7.20 -4.09 -5.33
CA ASP A 243 7.19 -2.82 -4.63
C ASP A 243 8.08 -1.80 -5.33
N LEU A 244 7.69 -0.53 -5.28
CA LEU A 244 8.40 0.62 -5.80
C LEU A 244 8.55 1.67 -4.70
N GLN A 245 9.77 2.17 -4.55
CA GLN A 245 10.03 3.25 -3.60
C GLN A 245 10.75 4.39 -4.30
N LEU A 246 10.30 5.61 -4.06
CA LEU A 246 11.02 6.79 -4.46
C LEU A 246 12.12 7.08 -3.43
N SER A 247 13.33 7.36 -3.90
CA SER A 247 14.40 7.80 -2.99
C SER A 247 14.00 9.08 -2.24
N PRO A 248 14.47 9.28 -1.00
CA PRO A 248 14.07 10.45 -0.22
C PRO A 248 14.40 11.80 -0.87
N ASP A 249 15.41 11.83 -1.75
CA ASP A 249 15.80 13.02 -2.51
C ASP A 249 15.10 13.10 -3.90
N GLY A 250 14.26 12.12 -4.22
CA GLY A 250 13.54 12.05 -5.49
C GLY A 250 14.41 11.72 -6.70
N SER A 251 15.66 11.32 -6.52
CA SER A 251 16.62 11.18 -7.64
C SER A 251 16.52 9.84 -8.36
N TYR A 252 15.98 8.81 -7.72
CA TYR A 252 15.82 7.48 -8.33
C TYR A 252 14.60 6.73 -7.77
N ILE A 253 14.15 5.76 -8.54
CA ILE A 253 13.14 4.79 -8.15
C ILE A 253 13.84 3.46 -7.83
N LEU A 254 13.51 2.88 -6.69
CA LEU A 254 13.92 1.54 -6.27
C LEU A 254 12.80 0.56 -6.61
N ALA A 255 13.14 -0.54 -7.27
CA ALA A 255 12.22 -1.64 -7.57
C ALA A 255 12.65 -2.91 -6.83
N ALA A 256 11.76 -3.44 -5.99
CA ALA A 256 11.95 -4.69 -5.28
C ALA A 256 11.41 -5.87 -6.11
N THR A 257 12.30 -6.76 -6.55
CA THR A 257 11.94 -7.88 -7.43
C THR A 257 11.81 -9.19 -6.67
N HIS A 258 10.94 -10.07 -7.12
CA HIS A 258 10.84 -11.41 -6.58
C HIS A 258 12.04 -12.27 -7.00
N GLY A 259 12.95 -12.50 -6.03
CA GLY A 259 14.11 -13.39 -6.21
C GLY A 259 15.26 -12.86 -7.07
N ARG A 260 15.24 -11.58 -7.50
CA ARG A 260 16.30 -10.95 -8.30
C ARG A 260 16.89 -9.70 -7.66
N GLY A 261 16.62 -9.48 -6.37
CA GLY A 261 17.16 -8.37 -5.59
C GLY A 261 16.49 -7.03 -5.87
N LEU A 262 17.21 -5.97 -5.57
CA LEU A 262 16.76 -4.58 -5.69
C LEU A 262 17.43 -3.92 -6.91
N TRP A 263 16.67 -3.14 -7.63
CA TRP A 263 17.10 -2.44 -8.84
C TRP A 263 16.74 -0.96 -8.73
N THR A 264 17.57 -0.12 -9.31
CA THR A 264 17.33 1.33 -9.32
C THR A 264 17.38 1.88 -10.73
N ILE A 265 16.59 2.94 -10.97
CA ILE A 265 16.64 3.74 -12.18
C ILE A 265 16.52 5.21 -11.78
N PRO A 266 17.25 6.14 -12.41
CA PRO A 266 17.00 7.57 -12.23
C PRO A 266 15.53 7.91 -12.50
N THR A 267 14.98 8.87 -11.77
CA THR A 267 13.61 9.34 -12.01
C THR A 267 13.46 9.91 -13.42
N PRO A 268 12.37 9.60 -14.12
CA PRO A 268 12.11 10.08 -15.47
C PRO A 268 11.87 11.59 -15.54
#